data_2b5bab0c02b0509fec60f27fafefa7a2
#
_entry.id   2b5bab0c02b0509fec60f27fafefa7a2
#
_cell.length_a   1.000
_cell.length_b   1.000
_cell.length_c   1.000
_cell.angle_alpha   90.00
_cell.angle_beta   90.00
_cell.angle_gamma   90.00
#
_symmetry.space_group_name_H-M   'P 1'
#
loop_
_entity.id
_entity.type
_entity.pdbx_description
1 polymer ?
#
loop_
_entity_poly.entity_id
_entity_poly.type
_entity_poly.pdbx_seq_one_letter_code
_entity_poly.pdbx_strand_id
1 'polypeptide(L)'
;MTDARPTALITGASRGVGAATARALSATHDVLLGGRDTESLERLAGELPGARPWPVDITDDESLAAACAGIDHLNVLVHSAGVGDIASVENSSTRLWRRTFDVNVVAVAELTRLLLPALRRAGGHVVMINSGAGFNANPGWGAYAASKFALRALTDSLRAEEPGLRVTSVHPGRIDTDMQRAVRRAEGGEYETDKYLTVESVAAAVLTAVNASADAHLTELVLRPSSSPRGTS
;
A
#
# COMPACT_ATOMS: atom_id res chain seq x y z
N MET A 1 20.56 -14.66 22.96
CA MET A 1 20.49 -13.68 21.85
C MET A 1 19.02 -13.30 21.75
N THR A 2 18.67 -12.08 22.13
CA THR A 2 17.29 -11.58 21.89
C THR A 2 17.14 -11.45 20.38
N ASP A 3 16.31 -12.33 19.77
CA ASP A 3 15.96 -12.18 18.36
C ASP A 3 15.41 -10.76 18.17
N ALA A 4 16.12 -9.95 17.37
CA ALA A 4 15.64 -8.62 17.00
C ALA A 4 14.32 -8.78 16.25
N ARG A 5 13.32 -7.96 16.60
CA ARG A 5 12.03 -8.00 15.92
C ARG A 5 12.22 -7.72 14.42
N PRO A 6 11.52 -8.43 13.54
CA PRO A 6 11.58 -8.16 12.10
C PRO A 6 11.10 -6.73 11.82
N THR A 7 11.67 -6.10 10.81
CA THR A 7 11.35 -4.71 10.44
C THR A 7 10.39 -4.66 9.25
N ALA A 8 9.35 -3.84 9.36
CA ALA A 8 8.41 -3.54 8.29
C ALA A 8 8.45 -2.04 7.93
N LEU A 9 8.48 -1.71 6.64
CA LEU A 9 8.26 -0.35 6.14
C LEU A 9 6.92 -0.28 5.43
N ILE A 10 6.10 0.71 5.79
CA ILE A 10 4.76 0.90 5.22
C ILE A 10 4.65 2.31 4.68
N THR A 11 4.47 2.47 3.37
CA THR A 11 4.21 3.78 2.78
C THR A 11 2.75 4.18 2.91
N GLY A 12 2.46 5.49 3.00
CA GLY A 12 1.09 5.98 3.21
C GLY A 12 0.52 5.64 4.58
N ALA A 13 1.39 5.52 5.60
CA ALA A 13 1.02 5.08 6.95
C ALA A 13 0.30 6.14 7.80
N SER A 14 0.20 7.40 7.35
CA SER A 14 -0.46 8.46 8.13
C SER A 14 -1.97 8.25 8.31
N ARG A 15 -2.64 7.47 7.47
CA ARG A 15 -4.09 7.20 7.51
C ARG A 15 -4.51 5.96 6.71
N GLY A 16 -5.79 5.63 6.80
CA GLY A 16 -6.43 4.62 5.94
C GLY A 16 -5.79 3.24 6.06
N VAL A 17 -5.63 2.57 4.93
CA VAL A 17 -5.09 1.19 4.86
C VAL A 17 -3.67 1.10 5.41
N GLY A 18 -2.81 2.10 5.13
CA GLY A 18 -1.43 2.11 5.63
C GLY A 18 -1.38 2.17 7.16
N ALA A 19 -2.17 3.05 7.80
CA ALA A 19 -2.25 3.14 9.26
C ALA A 19 -2.82 1.86 9.88
N ALA A 20 -3.89 1.29 9.30
CA ALA A 20 -4.46 0.02 9.78
C ALA A 20 -3.47 -1.14 9.64
N THR A 21 -2.70 -1.19 8.54
CA THR A 21 -1.64 -2.18 8.33
C THR A 21 -0.51 -2.02 9.36
N ALA A 22 -0.11 -0.77 9.67
CA ALA A 22 0.89 -0.50 10.69
C ALA A 22 0.45 -0.99 12.06
N ARG A 23 -0.81 -0.75 12.45
CA ARG A 23 -1.40 -1.28 13.70
C ARG A 23 -1.37 -2.80 13.73
N ALA A 24 -1.73 -3.44 12.63
CA ALA A 24 -1.77 -4.91 12.56
C ALA A 24 -0.36 -5.52 12.65
N LEU A 25 0.64 -4.93 12.00
CA LEU A 25 2.02 -5.45 12.00
C LEU A 25 2.82 -5.09 13.25
N SER A 26 2.48 -4.01 13.96
CA SER A 26 3.22 -3.56 15.15
C SER A 26 3.21 -4.58 16.31
N ALA A 27 2.29 -5.54 16.31
CA ALA A 27 2.29 -6.63 17.27
C ALA A 27 3.52 -7.54 17.15
N THR A 28 4.06 -7.71 15.94
CA THR A 28 5.13 -8.65 15.63
C THR A 28 6.37 -8.01 15.01
N HIS A 29 6.28 -6.81 14.46
CA HIS A 29 7.34 -6.11 13.73
C HIS A 29 7.65 -4.76 14.38
N ASP A 30 8.89 -4.31 14.23
CA ASP A 30 9.24 -2.90 14.34
C ASP A 30 8.82 -2.21 13.03
N VAL A 31 8.07 -1.11 13.13
CA VAL A 31 7.41 -0.52 11.96
C VAL A 31 7.96 0.86 11.64
N LEU A 32 8.44 1.04 10.40
CA LEU A 32 8.75 2.34 9.83
C LEU A 32 7.49 2.89 9.14
N LEU A 33 6.99 4.01 9.66
CA LEU A 33 5.77 4.65 9.22
C LEU A 33 6.08 5.68 8.14
N GLY A 34 5.94 5.32 6.86
CA GLY A 34 6.26 6.15 5.73
C GLY A 34 5.14 7.11 5.32
N GLY A 35 5.48 8.38 5.09
CA GLY A 35 4.53 9.37 4.61
C GLY A 35 5.06 10.81 4.70
N ARG A 36 4.26 11.78 4.27
CA ARG A 36 4.64 13.21 4.25
C ARG A 36 4.15 13.99 5.47
N ASP A 37 3.11 13.50 6.13
CA ASP A 37 2.47 14.15 7.28
C ASP A 37 3.16 13.68 8.57
N THR A 38 4.26 14.36 8.91
CA THR A 38 5.12 14.02 10.05
C THR A 38 4.33 13.98 11.36
N GLU A 39 3.43 14.94 11.60
CA GLU A 39 2.62 15.01 12.83
C GLU A 39 1.74 13.76 12.98
N SER A 40 1.06 13.34 11.90
CA SER A 40 0.24 12.13 11.91
C SER A 40 1.06 10.86 12.11
N LEU A 41 2.29 10.80 11.54
CA LEU A 41 3.20 9.67 11.73
C LEU A 41 3.73 9.60 13.16
N GLU A 42 4.11 10.72 13.76
CA GLU A 42 4.58 10.81 15.16
C GLU A 42 3.48 10.40 16.13
N ARG A 43 2.26 10.88 15.92
CA ARG A 43 1.10 10.49 16.72
C ARG A 43 0.87 8.98 16.65
N LEU A 44 0.87 8.41 15.45
CA LEU A 44 0.68 6.97 15.27
C LEU A 44 1.84 6.16 15.88
N ALA A 45 3.08 6.64 15.74
CA ALA A 45 4.23 5.99 16.36
C ALA A 45 4.14 5.95 17.89
N GLY A 46 3.62 7.02 18.51
CA GLY A 46 3.37 7.07 19.95
C GLY A 46 2.31 6.07 20.45
N GLU A 47 1.46 5.57 19.57
CA GLU A 47 0.41 4.59 19.89
C GLU A 47 0.89 3.12 19.70
N LEU A 48 1.99 2.90 18.97
CA LEU A 48 2.37 1.57 18.50
C LEU A 48 3.76 1.16 19.04
N PRO A 49 3.89 -0.01 19.67
CA PRO A 49 5.19 -0.49 20.14
C PRO A 49 6.13 -0.76 18.95
N GLY A 50 7.38 -0.26 19.07
CA GLY A 50 8.42 -0.45 18.03
C GLY A 50 8.18 0.32 16.74
N ALA A 51 7.19 1.23 16.70
CA ALA A 51 6.96 2.07 15.53
C ALA A 51 7.81 3.34 15.56
N ARG A 52 8.26 3.77 14.39
CA ARG A 52 9.05 5.00 14.22
C ARG A 52 8.55 5.74 12.96
N PRO A 53 8.43 7.07 13.02
CA PRO A 53 8.18 7.88 11.83
C PRO A 53 9.31 7.71 10.80
N TRP A 54 8.94 7.63 9.54
CA TRP A 54 9.84 7.65 8.39
C TRP A 54 9.31 8.70 7.39
N PRO A 55 9.46 10.00 7.71
CA PRO A 55 8.90 11.08 6.91
C PRO A 55 9.67 11.23 5.61
N VAL A 56 8.97 11.02 4.48
CA VAL A 56 9.53 11.17 3.14
C VAL A 56 8.41 11.42 2.12
N ASP A 57 8.68 12.24 1.12
CA ASP A 57 7.90 12.23 -0.13
C ASP A 57 8.51 11.20 -1.07
N ILE A 58 7.79 10.11 -1.32
CA ILE A 58 8.27 9.01 -2.17
C ILE A 58 8.43 9.42 -3.64
N THR A 59 7.96 10.61 -4.05
CA THR A 59 8.12 11.16 -5.40
C THR A 59 9.32 12.09 -5.54
N ASP A 60 10.07 12.30 -4.47
CA ASP A 60 11.32 13.05 -4.45
C ASP A 60 12.48 12.05 -4.38
N ASP A 61 13.13 11.82 -5.51
CA ASP A 61 14.14 10.76 -5.67
C ASP A 61 15.35 10.96 -4.75
N GLU A 62 15.78 12.22 -4.51
CA GLU A 62 16.93 12.52 -3.68
C GLU A 62 16.63 12.26 -2.19
N SER A 63 15.50 12.79 -1.71
CA SER A 63 15.02 12.56 -0.34
C SER A 63 14.75 11.07 -0.09
N LEU A 64 14.18 10.38 -1.08
CA LEU A 64 13.87 8.95 -0.99
C LEU A 64 15.16 8.13 -0.89
N ALA A 65 16.16 8.40 -1.73
CA ALA A 65 17.45 7.71 -1.70
C ALA A 65 18.16 7.92 -0.34
N ALA A 66 18.16 9.16 0.17
CA ALA A 66 18.74 9.47 1.47
C ALA A 66 18.02 8.73 2.62
N ALA A 67 16.69 8.69 2.59
CA ALA A 67 15.89 8.00 3.61
C ALA A 67 16.08 6.47 3.59
N CYS A 68 16.37 5.88 2.42
CA CYS A 68 16.63 4.44 2.28
C CYS A 68 18.05 4.03 2.69
N ALA A 69 19.03 4.94 2.65
CA ALA A 69 20.44 4.63 2.83
C ALA A 69 20.79 3.96 4.19
N GLY A 70 19.97 4.19 5.22
CA GLY A 70 20.16 3.61 6.56
C GLY A 70 19.40 2.29 6.79
N ILE A 71 18.73 1.73 5.77
CA ILE A 71 17.92 0.51 5.90
C ILE A 71 18.73 -0.68 5.34
N ASP A 72 19.46 -1.36 6.21
CA ASP A 72 20.30 -2.49 5.82
C ASP A 72 19.56 -3.83 5.78
N HIS A 73 18.46 -3.97 6.53
CA HIS A 73 17.68 -5.19 6.63
C HIS A 73 16.20 -4.86 6.66
N LEU A 74 15.40 -5.47 5.77
CA LEU A 74 13.97 -5.19 5.68
C LEU A 74 13.18 -6.49 5.43
N ASN A 75 12.35 -6.88 6.40
CA ASN A 75 11.58 -8.10 6.31
C ASN A 75 10.26 -7.91 5.54
N VAL A 76 9.63 -6.73 5.66
CA VAL A 76 8.36 -6.44 4.98
C VAL A 76 8.38 -5.03 4.41
N LEU A 77 8.05 -4.90 3.12
CA LEU A 77 7.80 -3.63 2.46
C LEU A 77 6.34 -3.59 1.99
N VAL A 78 5.54 -2.66 2.53
CA VAL A 78 4.15 -2.48 2.12
C VAL A 78 4.00 -1.17 1.35
N HIS A 79 3.75 -1.27 0.06
CA HIS A 79 3.39 -0.14 -0.78
C HIS A 79 1.90 0.17 -0.65
N SER A 80 1.56 1.08 0.29
CA SER A 80 0.17 1.52 0.53
C SER A 80 -0.08 2.98 0.16
N ALA A 81 0.96 3.76 -0.10
CA ALA A 81 0.79 5.11 -0.64
C ALA A 81 0.17 5.06 -2.04
N GLY A 82 -0.78 5.95 -2.31
CA GLY A 82 -1.41 6.04 -3.61
C GLY A 82 -2.37 7.23 -3.71
N VAL A 83 -2.67 7.61 -4.94
CA VAL A 83 -3.67 8.63 -5.30
C VAL A 83 -4.72 8.04 -6.23
N GLY A 84 -5.94 8.53 -6.15
CA GLY A 84 -7.09 8.00 -6.89
C GLY A 84 -8.03 9.09 -7.38
N ASP A 85 -7.49 10.13 -8.02
CA ASP A 85 -8.30 11.15 -8.68
C ASP A 85 -8.99 10.54 -9.90
N ILE A 86 -10.29 10.73 -10.04
CA ILE A 86 -11.09 10.24 -11.16
C ILE A 86 -11.59 11.39 -12.01
N ALA A 87 -11.53 11.21 -13.33
CA ALA A 87 -12.08 12.12 -14.34
C ALA A 87 -12.28 11.36 -15.67
N SER A 88 -13.21 11.82 -16.49
CA SER A 88 -13.32 11.31 -17.88
C SER A 88 -12.00 11.56 -18.63
N VAL A 89 -11.75 10.81 -19.69
CA VAL A 89 -10.55 10.99 -20.54
C VAL A 89 -10.44 12.43 -21.04
N GLU A 90 -11.57 13.01 -21.48
CA GLU A 90 -11.65 14.40 -21.93
C GLU A 90 -11.19 15.41 -20.85
N ASN A 91 -11.53 15.17 -19.58
CA ASN A 91 -11.24 16.05 -18.46
C ASN A 91 -9.96 15.67 -17.70
N SER A 92 -9.26 14.64 -18.13
CA SER A 92 -8.02 14.17 -17.52
C SER A 92 -6.82 14.89 -18.09
N SER A 93 -6.34 15.91 -17.38
CA SER A 93 -5.14 16.67 -17.78
C SER A 93 -3.88 15.80 -17.74
N THR A 94 -2.86 16.17 -18.54
CA THR A 94 -1.52 15.55 -18.46
C THR A 94 -0.93 15.58 -17.05
N ARG A 95 -1.21 16.64 -16.28
CA ARG A 95 -0.78 16.74 -14.88
C ARG A 95 -1.41 15.67 -13.99
N LEU A 96 -2.70 15.38 -14.17
CA LEU A 96 -3.39 14.31 -13.44
C LEU A 96 -2.77 12.96 -13.77
N TRP A 97 -2.54 12.67 -15.06
CA TRP A 97 -1.90 11.44 -15.51
C TRP A 97 -0.50 11.27 -14.90
N ARG A 98 0.36 12.28 -15.05
CA ARG A 98 1.73 12.25 -14.51
C ARG A 98 1.72 12.00 -12.99
N ARG A 99 0.99 12.84 -12.23
CA ARG A 99 0.90 12.68 -10.78
C ARG A 99 0.42 11.27 -10.37
N THR A 100 -0.57 10.71 -11.08
CA THR A 100 -1.09 9.39 -10.78
C THR A 100 -0.02 8.31 -11.02
N PHE A 101 0.70 8.39 -12.12
CA PHE A 101 1.77 7.45 -12.42
C PHE A 101 2.99 7.65 -11.52
N ASP A 102 3.39 8.89 -11.26
CA ASP A 102 4.52 9.20 -10.37
C ASP A 102 4.33 8.56 -9.01
N VAL A 103 3.16 8.71 -8.40
CA VAL A 103 2.90 8.15 -7.06
C VAL A 103 2.63 6.65 -7.10
N ASN A 104 1.76 6.18 -8.01
CA ASN A 104 1.25 4.81 -7.96
C ASN A 104 2.17 3.78 -8.64
N VAL A 105 3.15 4.23 -9.44
CA VAL A 105 4.01 3.34 -10.25
C VAL A 105 5.48 3.69 -10.11
N VAL A 106 5.88 4.91 -10.49
CA VAL A 106 7.30 5.31 -10.54
C VAL A 106 7.93 5.28 -9.16
N ALA A 107 7.32 5.94 -8.18
CA ALA A 107 7.80 5.95 -6.80
C ALA A 107 7.81 4.55 -6.17
N VAL A 108 6.85 3.69 -6.51
CA VAL A 108 6.83 2.29 -6.05
C VAL A 108 8.01 1.52 -6.63
N ALA A 109 8.28 1.67 -7.92
CA ALA A 109 9.41 1.02 -8.58
C ALA A 109 10.74 1.50 -7.99
N GLU A 110 10.92 2.81 -7.82
CA GLU A 110 12.15 3.40 -7.29
C GLU A 110 12.40 2.99 -5.84
N LEU A 111 11.40 3.11 -4.95
CA LEU A 111 11.51 2.65 -3.56
C LEU A 111 11.85 1.15 -3.48
N THR A 112 11.21 0.33 -4.31
CA THR A 112 11.53 -1.10 -4.38
C THR A 112 12.98 -1.30 -4.79
N ARG A 113 13.44 -0.65 -5.87
CA ARG A 113 14.82 -0.72 -6.37
C ARG A 113 15.85 -0.37 -5.29
N LEU A 114 15.62 0.72 -4.56
CA LEU A 114 16.50 1.18 -3.49
C LEU A 114 16.58 0.19 -2.34
N LEU A 115 15.46 -0.48 -2.00
CA LEU A 115 15.37 -1.40 -0.87
C LEU A 115 15.61 -2.88 -1.23
N LEU A 116 15.75 -3.23 -2.53
CA LEU A 116 16.05 -4.62 -2.94
C LEU A 116 17.25 -5.24 -2.21
N PRO A 117 18.39 -4.53 -2.00
CA PRO A 117 19.50 -5.12 -1.25
C PRO A 117 19.12 -5.49 0.20
N ALA A 118 18.35 -4.66 0.88
CA ALA A 118 17.88 -4.92 2.24
C ALA A 118 16.85 -6.05 2.31
N LEU A 119 15.92 -6.09 1.34
CA LEU A 119 14.92 -7.15 1.19
C LEU A 119 15.59 -8.51 0.90
N ARG A 120 16.57 -8.56 -0.03
CA ARG A 120 17.30 -9.79 -0.34
C ARG A 120 18.05 -10.35 0.86
N ARG A 121 18.69 -9.50 1.68
CA ARG A 121 19.37 -9.93 2.92
C ARG A 121 18.41 -10.54 3.94
N ALA A 122 17.17 -10.10 3.95
CA ALA A 122 16.14 -10.59 4.88
C ALA A 122 15.34 -11.79 4.35
N GLY A 123 15.47 -12.17 3.06
CA GLY A 123 14.48 -13.05 2.42
C GLY A 123 13.07 -12.45 2.53
N GLY A 124 12.97 -11.15 2.28
CA GLY A 124 11.83 -10.31 2.65
C GLY A 124 10.56 -10.53 1.84
N HIS A 125 9.54 -9.76 2.18
CA HIS A 125 8.22 -9.80 1.56
C HIS A 125 7.79 -8.42 1.09
N VAL A 126 7.50 -8.25 -0.19
CA VAL A 126 6.93 -7.03 -0.76
C VAL A 126 5.43 -7.21 -0.95
N VAL A 127 4.65 -6.29 -0.37
CA VAL A 127 3.18 -6.28 -0.48
C VAL A 127 2.74 -5.01 -1.21
N MET A 128 2.07 -5.18 -2.35
CA MET A 128 1.53 -4.08 -3.16
C MET A 128 0.04 -3.90 -2.89
N ILE A 129 -0.36 -2.76 -2.33
CA ILE A 129 -1.79 -2.42 -2.25
C ILE A 129 -2.24 -1.92 -3.62
N ASN A 130 -2.77 -2.84 -4.39
CA ASN A 130 -3.33 -2.60 -5.70
C ASN A 130 -4.82 -2.19 -5.60
N SER A 131 -5.66 -2.61 -6.51
CA SER A 131 -7.10 -2.34 -6.56
C SER A 131 -7.81 -3.32 -7.48
N GLY A 132 -9.13 -3.47 -7.33
CA GLY A 132 -9.96 -4.05 -8.36
C GLY A 132 -9.87 -3.32 -9.71
N ALA A 133 -9.48 -2.04 -9.70
CA ALA A 133 -9.19 -1.26 -10.91
C ALA A 133 -7.93 -1.72 -11.66
N GLY A 134 -7.11 -2.60 -11.08
CA GLY A 134 -6.01 -3.28 -11.78
C GLY A 134 -6.46 -4.46 -12.64
N PHE A 135 -7.75 -4.82 -12.61
CA PHE A 135 -8.35 -5.85 -13.47
C PHE A 135 -9.39 -5.28 -14.44
N ASN A 136 -10.08 -4.20 -14.03
CA ASN A 136 -11.17 -3.62 -14.81
C ASN A 136 -11.09 -2.09 -14.76
N ALA A 137 -11.31 -1.44 -15.90
CA ALA A 137 -11.39 0.00 -16.01
C ALA A 137 -12.85 0.43 -16.17
N ASN A 138 -13.32 1.32 -15.31
CA ASN A 138 -14.65 1.92 -15.40
C ASN A 138 -14.58 3.31 -16.05
N PRO A 139 -15.67 3.82 -16.64
CA PRO A 139 -15.76 5.20 -17.10
C PRO A 139 -15.33 6.18 -15.98
N GLY A 140 -14.53 7.19 -16.33
CA GLY A 140 -14.00 8.16 -15.38
C GLY A 140 -12.76 7.70 -14.58
N TRP A 141 -12.31 6.47 -14.72
CA TRP A 141 -11.21 5.89 -13.94
C TRP A 141 -9.91 5.72 -14.72
N GLY A 142 -9.81 6.31 -15.94
CA GLY A 142 -8.75 6.02 -16.91
C GLY A 142 -7.35 6.07 -16.33
N ALA A 143 -6.90 7.21 -15.78
CA ALA A 143 -5.56 7.36 -15.24
C ALA A 143 -5.30 6.44 -14.03
N TYR A 144 -6.26 6.34 -13.10
CA TYR A 144 -6.14 5.48 -11.94
C TYR A 144 -6.08 3.99 -12.34
N ALA A 145 -7.02 3.53 -13.16
CA ALA A 145 -7.04 2.14 -13.61
C ALA A 145 -5.75 1.79 -14.36
N ALA A 146 -5.31 2.63 -15.31
CA ALA A 146 -4.06 2.42 -16.03
C ALA A 146 -2.86 2.30 -15.09
N SER A 147 -2.77 3.15 -14.04
CA SER A 147 -1.71 3.03 -13.03
C SER A 147 -1.76 1.73 -12.24
N LYS A 148 -2.98 1.22 -11.93
CA LYS A 148 -3.15 -0.04 -11.19
C LYS A 148 -2.90 -1.28 -12.07
N PHE A 149 -3.19 -1.23 -13.37
CA PHE A 149 -2.73 -2.23 -14.33
C PHE A 149 -1.20 -2.24 -14.45
N ALA A 150 -0.58 -1.04 -14.54
CA ALA A 150 0.88 -0.92 -14.56
C ALA A 150 1.52 -1.45 -13.27
N LEU A 151 0.93 -1.15 -12.09
CA LEU A 151 1.39 -1.68 -10.80
C LEU A 151 1.28 -3.22 -10.75
N ARG A 152 0.25 -3.81 -11.34
CA ARG A 152 0.13 -5.27 -11.46
C ARG A 152 1.26 -5.84 -12.30
N ALA A 153 1.53 -5.27 -13.48
CA ALA A 153 2.64 -5.70 -14.34
C ALA A 153 3.99 -5.59 -13.62
N LEU A 154 4.25 -4.49 -12.91
CA LEU A 154 5.44 -4.33 -12.07
C LEU A 154 5.54 -5.41 -11.00
N THR A 155 4.42 -5.73 -10.33
CA THR A 155 4.38 -6.77 -9.29
C THR A 155 4.72 -8.16 -9.85
N ASP A 156 4.17 -8.49 -11.03
CA ASP A 156 4.40 -9.78 -11.69
C ASP A 156 5.85 -9.91 -12.16
N SER A 157 6.42 -8.83 -12.74
CA SER A 157 7.84 -8.77 -13.12
C SER A 157 8.75 -8.94 -11.90
N LEU A 158 8.52 -8.17 -10.84
CA LEU A 158 9.32 -8.26 -9.61
C LEU A 158 9.28 -9.68 -9.02
N ARG A 159 8.11 -10.32 -9.01
CA ARG A 159 7.96 -11.70 -8.51
C ARG A 159 8.77 -12.70 -9.34
N ALA A 160 8.84 -12.51 -10.64
CA ALA A 160 9.60 -13.38 -11.53
C ALA A 160 11.13 -13.12 -11.45
N GLU A 161 11.54 -11.87 -11.25
CA GLU A 161 12.95 -11.48 -11.15
C GLU A 161 13.57 -11.84 -9.79
N GLU A 162 12.77 -11.88 -8.72
CA GLU A 162 13.24 -12.06 -7.33
C GLU A 162 12.67 -13.34 -6.68
N PRO A 163 13.07 -14.53 -7.13
CA PRO A 163 12.55 -15.80 -6.61
C PRO A 163 12.88 -16.04 -5.12
N GLY A 164 13.84 -15.30 -4.56
CA GLY A 164 14.19 -15.31 -3.12
C GLY A 164 13.31 -14.42 -2.26
N LEU A 165 12.39 -13.65 -2.85
CA LEU A 165 11.46 -12.78 -2.15
C LEU A 165 10.02 -13.27 -2.30
N ARG A 166 9.18 -13.02 -1.31
CA ARG A 166 7.74 -13.10 -1.49
C ARG A 166 7.22 -11.78 -2.05
N VAL A 167 6.36 -11.81 -3.05
CA VAL A 167 5.75 -10.62 -3.64
C VAL A 167 4.26 -10.83 -3.80
N THR A 168 3.48 -10.14 -2.98
CA THR A 168 2.00 -10.27 -2.92
C THR A 168 1.33 -9.02 -3.45
N SER A 169 0.33 -9.19 -4.30
CA SER A 169 -0.58 -8.13 -4.72
C SER A 169 -1.93 -8.26 -4.00
N VAL A 170 -2.35 -7.21 -3.30
CA VAL A 170 -3.66 -7.15 -2.65
C VAL A 170 -4.57 -6.27 -3.49
N HIS A 171 -5.73 -6.79 -3.91
CA HIS A 171 -6.67 -6.14 -4.81
C HIS A 171 -8.02 -5.87 -4.10
N PRO A 172 -8.11 -4.88 -3.24
CA PRO A 172 -9.36 -4.54 -2.59
C PRO A 172 -10.35 -3.91 -3.57
N GLY A 173 -11.63 -4.14 -3.32
CA GLY A 173 -12.70 -3.35 -3.86
C GLY A 173 -12.74 -1.95 -3.23
N ARG A 174 -13.92 -1.33 -3.20
CA ARG A 174 -14.09 -0.01 -2.55
C ARG A 174 -13.89 -0.15 -1.04
N ILE A 175 -13.09 0.75 -0.45
CA ILE A 175 -12.73 0.76 0.97
C ILE A 175 -13.24 2.05 1.60
N ASP A 176 -13.77 2.00 2.82
CA ASP A 176 -14.18 3.18 3.58
C ASP A 176 -12.96 4.04 3.95
N THR A 177 -12.69 5.04 3.13
CA THR A 177 -11.54 5.95 3.26
C THR A 177 -11.91 7.35 2.75
N ASP A 178 -11.10 8.36 3.11
CA ASP A 178 -11.24 9.71 2.56
C ASP A 178 -11.13 9.75 1.03
N MET A 179 -10.25 8.91 0.47
CA MET A 179 -10.14 8.74 -0.99
C MET A 179 -11.48 8.29 -1.58
N GLN A 180 -12.13 7.29 -0.99
CA GLN A 180 -13.43 6.80 -1.46
C GLN A 180 -14.53 7.84 -1.28
N ARG A 181 -14.48 8.65 -0.21
CA ARG A 181 -15.42 9.79 -0.03
C ARG A 181 -15.25 10.81 -1.16
N ALA A 182 -14.00 11.12 -1.53
CA ALA A 182 -13.71 12.02 -2.66
C ALA A 182 -14.19 11.43 -4.00
N VAL A 183 -13.96 10.14 -4.22
CA VAL A 183 -14.44 9.41 -5.41
C VAL A 183 -15.97 9.48 -5.51
N ARG A 184 -16.70 9.17 -4.42
CA ARG A 184 -18.18 9.20 -4.44
C ARG A 184 -18.74 10.60 -4.69
N ARG A 185 -18.11 11.64 -4.14
CA ARG A 185 -18.48 13.03 -4.48
C ARG A 185 -18.31 13.32 -5.96
N ALA A 186 -17.21 12.88 -6.55
CA ALA A 186 -16.95 13.07 -7.99
C ALA A 186 -17.91 12.25 -8.87
N GLU A 187 -18.37 11.09 -8.40
CA GLU A 187 -19.39 10.26 -9.07
C GLU A 187 -20.82 10.82 -8.88
N GLY A 188 -21.04 11.83 -8.03
CA GLY A 188 -22.36 12.40 -7.74
C GLY A 188 -23.28 11.47 -6.93
N GLY A 189 -22.73 10.48 -6.21
CA GLY A 189 -23.51 9.51 -5.45
C GLY A 189 -23.41 9.68 -3.93
N GLU A 190 -24.38 9.14 -3.20
CA GLU A 190 -24.36 9.09 -1.74
C GLU A 190 -23.28 8.15 -1.22
N TYR A 191 -22.77 8.45 -0.02
CA TYR A 191 -21.75 7.65 0.65
C TYR A 191 -22.39 6.73 1.70
N GLU A 192 -22.34 5.43 1.45
CA GLU A 192 -22.92 4.40 2.31
C GLU A 192 -21.81 3.51 2.82
N THR A 193 -21.36 3.73 4.07
CA THR A 193 -20.19 3.07 4.69
C THR A 193 -20.28 1.54 4.73
N ASP A 194 -21.49 1.00 4.89
CA ASP A 194 -21.78 -0.43 4.92
C ASP A 194 -21.53 -1.14 3.58
N LYS A 195 -21.50 -0.38 2.47
CA LYS A 195 -21.18 -0.90 1.13
C LYS A 195 -19.69 -1.01 0.83
N TYR A 196 -18.83 -0.63 1.77
CA TYR A 196 -17.38 -0.64 1.55
C TYR A 196 -16.66 -1.61 2.50
N LEU A 197 -15.48 -2.08 2.08
CA LEU A 197 -14.56 -2.77 2.99
C LEU A 197 -14.10 -1.80 4.09
N THR A 198 -13.85 -2.30 5.29
CA THR A 198 -13.11 -1.56 6.30
C THR A 198 -11.60 -1.56 5.96
N VAL A 199 -10.86 -0.60 6.47
CA VAL A 199 -9.40 -0.59 6.34
C VAL A 199 -8.78 -1.76 7.10
N GLU A 200 -9.40 -2.19 8.19
CA GLU A 200 -9.02 -3.35 9.00
C GLU A 200 -9.14 -4.66 8.21
N SER A 201 -10.17 -4.82 7.37
CA SER A 201 -10.31 -6.00 6.51
C SER A 201 -9.16 -6.13 5.51
N VAL A 202 -8.70 -4.99 4.98
CA VAL A 202 -7.54 -4.97 4.07
C VAL A 202 -6.24 -5.23 4.84
N ALA A 203 -6.07 -4.64 6.02
CA ALA A 203 -4.92 -4.88 6.89
C ALA A 203 -4.84 -6.35 7.33
N ALA A 204 -5.96 -6.98 7.64
CA ALA A 204 -6.02 -8.41 7.96
C ALA A 204 -5.55 -9.29 6.80
N ALA A 205 -5.91 -8.95 5.56
CA ALA A 205 -5.43 -9.66 4.38
C ALA A 205 -3.91 -9.51 4.19
N VAL A 206 -3.37 -8.30 4.43
CA VAL A 206 -1.92 -8.06 4.43
C VAL A 206 -1.24 -8.92 5.50
N LEU A 207 -1.76 -8.92 6.73
CA LEU A 207 -1.23 -9.71 7.84
C LEU A 207 -1.27 -11.21 7.53
N THR A 208 -2.34 -11.70 6.90
CA THR A 208 -2.44 -13.09 6.45
C THR A 208 -1.33 -13.44 5.45
N ALA A 209 -1.05 -12.56 4.49
CA ALA A 209 0.02 -12.77 3.53
C ALA A 209 1.40 -12.76 4.20
N VAL A 210 1.64 -11.84 5.12
CA VAL A 210 2.91 -11.73 5.84
C VAL A 210 3.18 -12.93 6.71
N ASN A 211 2.14 -13.44 7.40
CA ASN A 211 2.23 -14.56 8.33
C ASN A 211 2.04 -15.94 7.66
N ALA A 212 1.92 -16.00 6.34
CA ALA A 212 1.88 -17.29 5.64
C ALA A 212 3.13 -18.12 5.97
N SER A 213 2.97 -19.44 6.07
CA SER A 213 4.08 -20.37 6.33
C SER A 213 5.19 -20.24 5.27
N ALA A 214 6.40 -20.66 5.61
CA ALA A 214 7.58 -20.48 4.75
C ALA A 214 7.46 -21.17 3.38
N ASP A 215 6.65 -22.23 3.30
CA ASP A 215 6.36 -23.00 2.09
C ASP A 215 5.17 -22.46 1.28
N ALA A 216 4.48 -21.41 1.79
CA ALA A 216 3.33 -20.81 1.15
C ALA A 216 3.60 -19.36 0.70
N HIS A 217 3.24 -19.05 -0.54
CA HIS A 217 3.30 -17.70 -1.09
C HIS A 217 1.92 -17.30 -1.62
N LEU A 218 1.24 -16.40 -0.90
CA LEU A 218 -0.02 -15.80 -1.34
C LEU A 218 0.31 -14.71 -2.38
N THR A 219 0.24 -15.06 -3.66
CA THR A 219 0.64 -14.16 -4.76
C THR A 219 -0.36 -13.06 -5.04
N GLU A 220 -1.66 -13.38 -4.94
CA GLU A 220 -2.75 -12.42 -5.13
C GLU A 220 -3.85 -12.63 -4.09
N LEU A 221 -4.35 -11.54 -3.51
CA LEU A 221 -5.50 -11.51 -2.60
C LEU A 221 -6.55 -10.54 -3.13
N VAL A 222 -7.70 -11.04 -3.49
CA VAL A 222 -8.82 -10.26 -4.03
C VAL A 222 -9.91 -10.13 -2.98
N LEU A 223 -10.19 -8.90 -2.51
CA LEU A 223 -11.22 -8.62 -1.53
C LEU A 223 -12.37 -7.85 -2.17
N ARG A 224 -13.59 -8.23 -1.84
CA ARG A 224 -14.80 -7.51 -2.25
C ARG A 224 -15.67 -7.25 -1.02
N PRO A 225 -16.41 -6.14 -0.97
CA PRO A 225 -17.43 -5.97 0.05
C PRO A 225 -18.41 -7.16 -0.01
N SER A 226 -18.81 -7.68 1.14
CA SER A 226 -19.87 -8.68 1.19
C SER A 226 -21.21 -8.04 0.85
N SER A 227 -22.12 -8.80 0.26
CA SER A 227 -23.49 -8.34 -0.03
C SER A 227 -24.36 -8.29 1.23
N SER A 228 -23.92 -8.83 2.35
CA SER A 228 -24.64 -8.77 3.62
C SER A 228 -24.29 -7.48 4.37
N PRO A 229 -25.30 -6.77 4.93
CA PRO A 229 -25.06 -5.63 5.82
C PRO A 229 -24.15 -6.07 6.97
N ARG A 230 -23.25 -5.19 7.40
CA ARG A 230 -22.48 -5.44 8.63
C ARG A 230 -23.45 -5.54 9.78
N GLY A 231 -23.51 -6.71 10.44
CA GLY A 231 -24.35 -6.87 11.60
C GLY A 231 -23.98 -5.81 12.65
N THR A 232 -24.97 -5.14 13.18
CA THR A 232 -24.83 -4.35 14.42
C THR A 232 -24.66 -5.35 15.54
N SER A 233 -23.42 -5.58 15.96
CA SER A 233 -23.08 -6.31 17.20
C SER A 233 -23.01 -5.34 18.36
#